data_ca02f49c87683722b4a6fb482061ffde
#
_entry.id   ca02f49c87683722b4a6fb482061ffde
#
_cell.length_a   1.000
_cell.length_b   1.000
_cell.length_c   1.000
_cell.angle_alpha   90.00
_cell.angle_beta   90.00
_cell.angle_gamma   90.00
#
_symmetry.space_group_name_H-M   'P 1'
#
loop_
_entity.id
_entity.type
_entity.pdbx_description
1 polymer ?
#
loop_
_entity_poly.entity_id
_entity_poly.type
_entity_poly.pdbx_seq_one_letter_code
_entity_poly.pdbx_strand_id
1 'polypeptide(L)'
;MQSSKSSLAALTLGAIGVVYGDIGTSVLYAVKEVFGSGHVPFTPDNIYGILSIFFWTLTVIVSLKYVVLVLRADNNGEGGLIAMLALASQAVKDKPRLRKVLLAVGIFGTSLFYGDGVITPAISVLSAVEGLEVVSPHFKQYVIPLTLVVLFCLFAVQKRGTSGIGKFFGPVTLIWFLTIAVLGVSHIVTHPEILWAMSPHHAVGFMWAHPGISFIILGAVVLCVTGAEALYADLGHFGKRPIRLAWFGVAMPALTLNYFGQGALLLAEPEAVKNPFFM
;
A
#
# COMPACT_ATOMS: atom_id res chain seq x y z
N MET A 1 -28.17 23.98 12.67
CA MET A 1 -26.69 23.93 12.74
C MET A 1 -26.16 23.77 11.32
N GLN A 2 -25.58 24.83 10.74
CA GLN A 2 -24.95 24.75 9.43
C GLN A 2 -23.69 23.87 9.56
N SER A 3 -23.72 22.67 8.98
CA SER A 3 -22.55 21.85 8.75
C SER A 3 -21.60 22.68 7.88
N SER A 4 -20.50 23.14 8.46
CA SER A 4 -19.40 23.77 7.72
C SER A 4 -18.93 22.75 6.68
N LYS A 5 -19.21 23.02 5.40
CA LYS A 5 -18.71 22.18 4.29
C LYS A 5 -17.18 22.23 4.34
N SER A 6 -16.56 21.13 4.75
CA SER A 6 -15.10 20.99 4.70
C SER A 6 -14.60 21.33 3.30
N SER A 7 -13.54 22.12 3.18
CA SER A 7 -12.98 22.44 1.87
C SER A 7 -12.44 21.17 1.17
N LEU A 8 -12.46 21.15 -0.16
CA LEU A 8 -11.91 20.03 -0.94
C LEU A 8 -10.45 19.72 -0.53
N ALA A 9 -9.65 20.76 -0.26
CA ALA A 9 -8.28 20.60 0.20
C ALA A 9 -8.20 19.91 1.58
N ALA A 10 -9.06 20.28 2.52
CA ALA A 10 -9.10 19.65 3.84
C ALA A 10 -9.53 18.18 3.76
N LEU A 11 -10.52 17.86 2.91
CA LEU A 11 -10.94 16.47 2.68
C LEU A 11 -9.84 15.65 1.97
N THR A 12 -9.12 16.25 1.01
CA THR A 12 -8.01 15.60 0.33
C THR A 12 -6.86 15.32 1.30
N LEU A 13 -6.52 16.29 2.15
CA LEU A 13 -5.49 16.10 3.18
C LEU A 13 -5.91 15.02 4.20
N GLY A 14 -7.18 15.00 4.61
CA GLY A 14 -7.71 13.94 5.44
C GLY A 14 -7.64 12.56 4.78
N ALA A 15 -7.97 12.48 3.49
CA ALA A 15 -7.83 11.23 2.71
C ALA A 15 -6.37 10.77 2.62
N ILE A 16 -5.40 11.68 2.44
CA ILE A 16 -3.97 11.33 2.46
C ILE A 16 -3.60 10.64 3.77
N GLY A 17 -4.05 11.16 4.90
CA GLY A 17 -3.69 10.61 6.21
C GLY A 17 -4.39 9.31 6.55
N VAL A 18 -5.70 9.23 6.33
CA VAL A 18 -6.53 8.12 6.80
C VAL A 18 -6.57 6.99 5.77
N VAL A 19 -6.77 7.33 4.49
CA VAL A 19 -6.96 6.33 3.43
C VAL A 19 -5.62 5.79 2.93
N TYR A 20 -4.60 6.67 2.80
CA TYR A 20 -3.33 6.29 2.17
C TYR A 20 -2.19 6.11 3.16
N GLY A 21 -2.43 6.29 4.46
CA GLY A 21 -1.41 6.07 5.50
C GLY A 21 -0.86 4.65 5.46
N ASP A 22 -1.72 3.67 5.32
CA ASP A 22 -1.37 2.25 5.32
C ASP A 22 -0.57 1.86 4.07
N ILE A 23 -1.11 2.08 2.88
CA ILE A 23 -0.38 1.77 1.63
C ILE A 23 0.95 2.54 1.53
N GLY A 24 1.04 3.71 2.19
CA GLY A 24 2.27 4.51 2.27
C GLY A 24 3.40 3.83 3.04
N THR A 25 3.13 2.84 3.89
CA THR A 25 4.15 2.10 4.64
C THR A 25 4.70 0.89 3.88
N SER A 26 4.07 0.47 2.79
CA SER A 26 4.48 -0.69 2.00
C SER A 26 5.89 -0.55 1.40
N VAL A 27 6.38 0.67 1.18
CA VAL A 27 7.74 0.94 0.70
C VAL A 27 8.84 0.47 1.66
N LEU A 28 8.51 0.32 2.96
CA LEU A 28 9.47 -0.13 3.98
C LEU A 28 9.86 -1.59 3.82
N TYR A 29 8.98 -2.42 3.24
CA TYR A 29 9.14 -3.87 3.25
C TYR A 29 8.93 -4.56 1.90
N ALA A 30 8.13 -4.00 0.98
CA ALA A 30 7.72 -4.74 -0.20
C ALA A 30 8.89 -5.14 -1.12
N VAL A 31 9.85 -4.26 -1.39
CA VAL A 31 11.04 -4.56 -2.20
C VAL A 31 11.96 -5.54 -1.47
N LYS A 32 12.17 -5.32 -0.16
CA LYS A 32 12.96 -6.20 0.70
C LYS A 32 12.41 -7.64 0.66
N GLU A 33 11.09 -7.82 0.80
CA GLU A 33 10.46 -9.14 0.80
C GLU A 33 10.61 -9.87 -0.53
N VAL A 34 10.52 -9.17 -1.66
CA VAL A 34 10.68 -9.78 -2.98
C VAL A 34 12.11 -10.29 -3.20
N PHE A 35 13.11 -9.47 -2.90
CA PHE A 35 14.51 -9.82 -3.15
C PHE A 35 15.16 -10.57 -1.97
N GLY A 36 14.75 -10.28 -0.73
CA GLY A 36 15.31 -10.88 0.49
C GLY A 36 14.97 -12.36 0.65
N SER A 37 13.92 -12.85 -0.02
CA SER A 37 13.57 -14.28 -0.04
C SER A 37 14.61 -15.17 -0.71
N GLY A 38 15.54 -14.58 -1.48
CA GLY A 38 16.58 -15.32 -2.23
C GLY A 38 16.04 -16.13 -3.42
N HIS A 39 14.75 -16.07 -3.71
CA HIS A 39 14.14 -16.77 -4.83
C HIS A 39 14.42 -16.10 -6.18
N VAL A 40 14.63 -14.78 -6.18
CA VAL A 40 14.91 -14.00 -7.39
C VAL A 40 16.41 -13.86 -7.57
N PRO A 41 16.99 -14.33 -8.70
CA PRO A 41 18.37 -14.02 -9.02
C PRO A 41 18.58 -12.49 -9.10
N PHE A 42 19.60 -12.01 -8.41
CA PHE A 42 19.88 -10.58 -8.35
C PHE A 42 20.61 -10.14 -9.63
N THR A 43 19.84 -9.72 -10.63
CA THR A 43 20.31 -9.22 -11.93
C THR A 43 19.57 -7.94 -12.30
N PRO A 44 20.19 -7.04 -13.10
CA PRO A 44 19.52 -5.82 -13.56
C PRO A 44 18.16 -6.10 -14.24
N ASP A 45 18.08 -7.10 -15.11
CA ASP A 45 16.84 -7.45 -15.81
C ASP A 45 15.72 -7.86 -14.85
N ASN A 46 16.05 -8.59 -13.79
CA ASN A 46 15.08 -8.98 -12.77
C ASN A 46 14.66 -7.79 -11.90
N ILE A 47 15.55 -6.83 -11.63
CA ILE A 47 15.20 -5.58 -10.94
C ILE A 47 14.19 -4.81 -11.80
N TYR A 48 14.45 -4.63 -13.10
CA TYR A 48 13.48 -4.00 -14.01
C TYR A 48 12.15 -4.75 -14.06
N GLY A 49 12.21 -6.08 -14.14
CA GLY A 49 11.01 -6.94 -14.15
C GLY A 49 10.14 -6.77 -12.91
N ILE A 50 10.75 -6.83 -11.73
CA ILE A 50 10.05 -6.67 -10.44
C ILE A 50 9.46 -5.27 -10.29
N LEU A 51 10.23 -4.22 -10.57
CA LEU A 51 9.71 -2.85 -10.50
C LEU A 51 8.58 -2.60 -11.50
N SER A 52 8.68 -3.18 -12.69
CA SER A 52 7.59 -3.15 -13.67
C SER A 52 6.33 -3.81 -13.10
N ILE A 53 6.45 -4.97 -12.43
CA ILE A 53 5.32 -5.63 -11.77
C ILE A 53 4.74 -4.73 -10.67
N PHE A 54 5.56 -4.09 -9.81
CA PHE A 54 5.06 -3.13 -8.81
C PHE A 54 4.28 -1.99 -9.44
N PHE A 55 4.84 -1.33 -10.45
CA PHE A 55 4.22 -0.20 -11.13
C PHE A 55 2.88 -0.58 -11.76
N TRP A 56 2.84 -1.71 -12.48
CA TRP A 56 1.60 -2.14 -13.13
C TRP A 56 0.59 -2.70 -12.14
N THR A 57 1.01 -3.29 -11.02
CA THR A 57 0.11 -3.69 -9.93
C THR A 57 -0.55 -2.46 -9.29
N LEU A 58 0.20 -1.40 -8.96
CA LEU A 58 -0.37 -0.13 -8.48
C LEU A 58 -1.30 0.49 -9.52
N THR A 59 -0.93 0.44 -10.80
CA THR A 59 -1.74 1.00 -11.88
C THR A 59 -3.03 0.22 -12.08
N VAL A 60 -2.97 -1.10 -12.20
CA VAL A 60 -4.16 -1.91 -12.51
C VAL A 60 -5.03 -2.14 -11.28
N ILE A 61 -4.42 -2.53 -10.15
CA ILE A 61 -5.20 -2.88 -8.96
C ILE A 61 -5.68 -1.63 -8.24
N VAL A 62 -4.80 -0.69 -7.93
CA VAL A 62 -5.22 0.48 -7.16
C VAL A 62 -5.87 1.52 -8.05
N SER A 63 -5.19 1.99 -9.10
CA SER A 63 -5.70 3.09 -9.92
C SER A 63 -6.93 2.68 -10.73
N LEU A 64 -6.84 1.61 -11.53
CA LEU A 64 -7.94 1.22 -12.40
C LEU A 64 -9.06 0.52 -11.62
N LYS A 65 -8.75 -0.56 -10.90
CA LYS A 65 -9.77 -1.36 -10.21
C LYS A 65 -10.42 -0.56 -9.08
N TYR A 66 -9.64 -0.07 -8.09
CA TYR A 66 -10.24 0.62 -6.93
C TYR A 66 -10.67 2.05 -7.26
N VAL A 67 -9.74 2.92 -7.69
CA VAL A 67 -9.99 4.36 -7.81
C VAL A 67 -10.92 4.71 -8.98
N VAL A 68 -10.85 4.00 -10.11
CA VAL A 68 -11.70 4.29 -11.27
C VAL A 68 -12.99 3.47 -11.23
N LEU A 69 -12.94 2.17 -10.97
CA LEU A 69 -14.10 1.28 -11.08
C LEU A 69 -14.86 1.11 -9.76
N VAL A 70 -14.21 0.62 -8.70
CA VAL A 70 -14.86 0.24 -7.44
C VAL A 70 -15.48 1.46 -6.74
N LEU A 71 -14.82 2.62 -6.75
CA LEU A 71 -15.39 3.85 -6.18
C LEU A 71 -16.71 4.31 -6.85
N ARG A 72 -17.12 3.70 -7.97
CA ARG A 72 -18.42 3.98 -8.59
C ARG A 72 -19.56 3.22 -7.93
N ALA A 73 -19.26 2.09 -7.29
CA ALA A 73 -20.23 1.22 -6.63
C ALA A 73 -20.49 1.71 -5.20
N ASP A 74 -21.12 2.87 -5.07
CA ASP A 74 -21.54 3.40 -3.77
C ASP A 74 -22.99 2.99 -3.42
N ASN A 75 -23.21 2.69 -2.16
CA ASN A 75 -24.52 2.41 -1.60
C ASN A 75 -24.97 3.62 -0.77
N ASN A 76 -25.75 4.52 -1.36
CA ASN A 76 -26.18 5.79 -0.74
C ASN A 76 -25.02 6.67 -0.22
N GLY A 77 -23.90 6.69 -0.95
CA GLY A 77 -22.70 7.42 -0.57
C GLY A 77 -21.71 6.60 0.28
N GLU A 78 -22.12 5.46 0.81
CA GLU A 78 -21.27 4.58 1.61
C GLU A 78 -20.55 3.55 0.73
N GLY A 79 -19.35 3.18 1.15
CA GLY A 79 -18.50 2.17 0.51
C GLY A 79 -18.13 1.02 1.45
N GLY A 80 -17.10 0.28 1.07
CA GLY A 80 -16.58 -0.86 1.82
C GLY A 80 -17.20 -2.19 1.43
N LEU A 81 -16.63 -3.27 1.96
CA LEU A 81 -16.99 -4.63 1.61
C LEU A 81 -18.47 -4.95 1.88
N ILE A 82 -19.01 -4.44 2.99
CA ILE A 82 -20.40 -4.67 3.38
C ILE A 82 -21.36 -3.93 2.41
N ALA A 83 -21.03 -2.71 2.01
CA ALA A 83 -21.83 -1.96 1.03
C ALA A 83 -21.82 -2.68 -0.33
N MET A 84 -20.67 -3.18 -0.78
CA MET A 84 -20.55 -3.98 -2.01
C MET A 84 -21.39 -5.26 -1.92
N LEU A 85 -21.34 -5.96 -0.78
CA LEU A 85 -22.11 -7.17 -0.56
C LEU A 85 -23.63 -6.89 -0.57
N ALA A 86 -24.05 -5.78 0.00
CA ALA A 86 -25.45 -5.36 -0.03
C ALA A 86 -25.92 -5.09 -1.47
N LEU A 87 -25.15 -4.35 -2.27
CA LEU A 87 -25.45 -4.09 -3.68
C LEU A 87 -25.50 -5.39 -4.51
N ALA A 88 -24.50 -6.26 -4.35
CA ALA A 88 -24.46 -7.54 -5.05
C ALA A 88 -25.62 -8.45 -4.67
N SER A 89 -25.98 -8.53 -3.37
CA SER A 89 -27.11 -9.31 -2.87
C SER A 89 -28.45 -8.79 -3.39
N GLN A 90 -28.59 -7.47 -3.54
CA GLN A 90 -29.78 -6.85 -4.09
C GLN A 90 -29.92 -7.13 -5.59
N ALA A 91 -28.81 -7.09 -6.34
CA ALA A 91 -28.81 -7.39 -7.77
C ALA A 91 -29.24 -8.83 -8.10
N VAL A 92 -29.07 -9.77 -7.16
CA VAL A 92 -29.43 -11.20 -7.33
C VAL A 92 -30.56 -11.66 -6.41
N LYS A 93 -31.42 -10.75 -5.96
CA LYS A 93 -32.51 -11.05 -5.03
C LYS A 93 -33.41 -12.20 -5.50
N ASP A 94 -33.61 -12.32 -6.81
CA ASP A 94 -34.47 -13.35 -7.45
C ASP A 94 -33.75 -14.70 -7.67
N LYS A 95 -32.45 -14.80 -7.29
CA LYS A 95 -31.62 -16.00 -7.43
C LYS A 95 -31.12 -16.48 -6.06
N PRO A 96 -31.94 -17.20 -5.26
CA PRO A 96 -31.62 -17.48 -3.86
C PRO A 96 -30.33 -18.29 -3.64
N ARG A 97 -29.99 -19.18 -4.56
CA ARG A 97 -28.74 -19.95 -4.48
C ARG A 97 -27.51 -19.06 -4.69
N LEU A 98 -27.53 -18.21 -5.71
CA LEU A 98 -26.43 -17.27 -5.98
C LEU A 98 -26.28 -16.27 -4.86
N ARG A 99 -27.40 -15.77 -4.30
CA ARG A 99 -27.37 -14.88 -3.13
C ARG A 99 -26.68 -15.52 -1.92
N LYS A 100 -26.96 -16.80 -1.62
CA LYS A 100 -26.29 -17.51 -0.53
C LYS A 100 -24.79 -17.64 -0.76
N VAL A 101 -24.36 -17.95 -1.98
CA VAL A 101 -22.92 -18.02 -2.34
C VAL A 101 -22.26 -16.66 -2.16
N LEU A 102 -22.87 -15.58 -2.68
CA LEU A 102 -22.34 -14.22 -2.53
C LEU A 102 -22.24 -13.81 -1.05
N LEU A 103 -23.22 -14.13 -0.22
CA LEU A 103 -23.18 -13.88 1.21
C LEU A 103 -22.03 -14.65 1.88
N ALA A 104 -21.85 -15.93 1.57
CA ALA A 104 -20.77 -16.73 2.12
C ALA A 104 -19.39 -16.17 1.72
N VAL A 105 -19.21 -15.83 0.43
CA VAL A 105 -17.97 -15.18 -0.07
C VAL A 105 -17.74 -13.84 0.59
N GLY A 106 -18.80 -13.03 0.78
CA GLY A 106 -18.67 -11.73 1.45
C GLY A 106 -18.30 -11.86 2.92
N ILE A 107 -18.88 -12.82 3.67
CA ILE A 107 -18.52 -13.09 5.05
C ILE A 107 -17.05 -13.57 5.14
N PHE A 108 -16.64 -14.47 4.25
CA PHE A 108 -15.26 -14.95 4.19
C PHE A 108 -14.29 -13.78 3.90
N GLY A 109 -14.61 -12.93 2.90
CA GLY A 109 -13.81 -11.75 2.58
C GLY A 109 -13.71 -10.77 3.75
N THR A 110 -14.82 -10.55 4.48
CA THR A 110 -14.81 -9.70 5.68
C THR A 110 -13.90 -10.29 6.76
N SER A 111 -13.89 -11.61 6.94
CA SER A 111 -13.02 -12.26 7.92
C SER A 111 -11.53 -12.10 7.56
N LEU A 112 -11.20 -12.20 6.25
CA LEU A 112 -9.84 -11.94 5.78
C LEU A 112 -9.42 -10.47 5.99
N PHE A 113 -10.32 -9.54 5.74
CA PHE A 113 -10.09 -8.12 5.99
C PHE A 113 -9.79 -7.81 7.46
N TYR A 114 -10.51 -8.44 8.39
CA TYR A 114 -10.20 -8.31 9.81
C TYR A 114 -8.84 -8.92 10.18
N GLY A 115 -8.44 -10.01 9.53
CA GLY A 115 -7.10 -10.59 9.69
C GLY A 115 -6.00 -9.64 9.24
N ASP A 116 -6.19 -9.00 8.10
CA ASP A 116 -5.26 -7.98 7.57
C ASP A 116 -5.09 -6.80 8.53
N GLY A 117 -6.18 -6.33 9.14
CA GLY A 117 -6.15 -5.25 10.13
C GLY A 117 -5.29 -5.52 11.37
N VAL A 118 -4.85 -6.76 11.59
CA VAL A 118 -3.87 -7.14 12.64
C VAL A 118 -2.47 -7.29 12.06
N ILE A 119 -2.35 -7.92 10.89
CA ILE A 119 -1.07 -8.27 10.27
C ILE A 119 -0.36 -7.03 9.73
N THR A 120 -1.07 -6.18 9.01
CA THR A 120 -0.47 -5.01 8.32
C THR A 120 0.14 -3.99 9.29
N PRO A 121 -0.50 -3.57 10.40
CA PRO A 121 0.16 -2.72 11.39
C PRO A 121 1.40 -3.37 12.01
N ALA A 122 1.36 -4.69 12.26
CA ALA A 122 2.50 -5.41 12.83
C ALA A 122 3.71 -5.39 11.89
N ILE A 123 3.51 -5.69 10.59
CA ILE A 123 4.58 -5.65 9.58
C ILE A 123 5.11 -4.23 9.41
N SER A 124 4.23 -3.23 9.33
CA SER A 124 4.61 -1.83 9.14
C SER A 124 5.46 -1.30 10.28
N VAL A 125 5.07 -1.56 11.54
CA VAL A 125 5.85 -1.14 12.71
C VAL A 125 7.15 -1.91 12.80
N LEU A 126 7.14 -3.24 12.58
CA LEU A 126 8.34 -4.06 12.57
C LEU A 126 9.36 -3.53 11.56
N SER A 127 8.93 -3.31 10.32
CA SER A 127 9.81 -2.85 9.24
C SER A 127 10.38 -1.45 9.51
N ALA A 128 9.57 -0.55 10.11
CA ALA A 128 10.07 0.76 10.52
C ALA A 128 11.14 0.65 11.62
N VAL A 129 10.98 -0.24 12.59
CA VAL A 129 11.93 -0.46 13.69
C VAL A 129 13.20 -1.19 13.21
N GLU A 130 13.08 -2.07 12.22
CA GLU A 130 14.23 -2.75 11.58
C GLU A 130 15.25 -1.78 10.99
N GLY A 131 14.85 -0.56 10.62
CA GLY A 131 15.78 0.48 10.20
C GLY A 131 16.88 0.79 11.24
N LEU A 132 16.63 0.53 12.51
CA LEU A 132 17.64 0.69 13.56
C LEU A 132 18.82 -0.29 13.40
N GLU A 133 18.59 -1.46 12.82
CA GLU A 133 19.67 -2.45 12.56
C GLU A 133 20.68 -1.91 11.55
N VAL A 134 20.24 -1.09 10.60
CA VAL A 134 21.12 -0.46 9.59
C VAL A 134 22.07 0.54 10.26
N VAL A 135 21.58 1.26 11.30
CA VAL A 135 22.40 2.21 12.06
C VAL A 135 23.45 1.49 12.91
N SER A 136 23.05 0.39 13.58
CA SER A 136 24.00 -0.44 14.35
C SER A 136 23.42 -1.85 14.56
N PRO A 137 24.22 -2.91 14.30
CA PRO A 137 23.85 -4.31 14.55
C PRO A 137 23.45 -4.60 16.01
N HIS A 138 23.91 -3.79 16.97
CA HIS A 138 23.51 -3.92 18.38
C HIS A 138 22.02 -3.71 18.62
N PHE A 139 21.33 -2.95 17.76
CA PHE A 139 19.89 -2.72 17.90
C PHE A 139 19.03 -3.91 17.51
N LYS A 140 19.58 -4.91 16.83
CA LYS A 140 18.85 -6.12 16.41
C LYS A 140 18.07 -6.78 17.55
N GLN A 141 18.68 -6.90 18.73
CA GLN A 141 18.03 -7.50 19.91
C GLN A 141 16.83 -6.69 20.45
N TYR A 142 16.76 -5.40 20.12
CA TYR A 142 15.70 -4.50 20.59
C TYR A 142 14.56 -4.34 19.58
N VAL A 143 14.69 -4.82 18.34
CA VAL A 143 13.69 -4.66 17.28
C VAL A 143 12.34 -5.24 17.71
N ILE A 144 12.31 -6.50 18.15
CA ILE A 144 11.06 -7.15 18.56
C ILE A 144 10.46 -6.48 19.82
N PRO A 145 11.22 -6.29 20.93
CA PRO A 145 10.69 -5.60 22.10
C PRO A 145 10.15 -4.20 21.81
N LEU A 146 10.87 -3.41 21.01
CA LEU A 146 10.45 -2.07 20.65
C LEU A 146 9.18 -2.08 19.78
N THR A 147 9.12 -2.98 18.81
CA THR A 147 7.91 -3.21 17.99
C THR A 147 6.70 -3.50 18.87
N LEU A 148 6.83 -4.40 19.82
CA LEU A 148 5.74 -4.74 20.74
C LEU A 148 5.30 -3.55 21.60
N VAL A 149 6.25 -2.74 22.09
CA VAL A 149 5.95 -1.52 22.85
C VAL A 149 5.19 -0.52 21.99
N VAL A 150 5.65 -0.27 20.77
CA VAL A 150 4.99 0.67 19.83
C VAL A 150 3.57 0.19 19.50
N LEU A 151 3.39 -1.10 19.18
CA LEU A 151 2.06 -1.67 18.89
C LEU A 151 1.14 -1.58 20.11
N PHE A 152 1.64 -1.89 21.29
CA PHE A 152 0.85 -1.76 22.52
C PHE A 152 0.40 -0.32 22.77
N CYS A 153 1.31 0.64 22.62
CA CYS A 153 1.00 2.07 22.73
C CYS A 153 -0.03 2.51 21.67
N LEU A 154 0.13 2.06 20.43
CA LEU A 154 -0.79 2.36 19.33
C LEU A 154 -2.21 1.89 19.67
N PHE A 155 -2.38 0.62 20.02
CA PHE A 155 -3.69 0.06 20.33
C PHE A 155 -4.28 0.63 21.66
N ALA A 156 -3.45 0.99 22.62
CA ALA A 156 -3.91 1.64 23.85
C ALA A 156 -4.47 3.05 23.58
N VAL A 157 -3.83 3.81 22.69
CA VAL A 157 -4.29 5.14 22.29
C VAL A 157 -5.55 5.06 21.42
N GLN A 158 -5.65 4.06 20.55
CA GLN A 158 -6.79 3.86 19.67
C GLN A 158 -8.14 3.73 20.44
N LYS A 159 -8.12 3.16 21.64
CA LYS A 159 -9.32 3.06 22.51
C LYS A 159 -9.94 4.41 22.87
N ARG A 160 -9.18 5.51 22.85
CA ARG A 160 -9.66 6.86 23.17
C ARG A 160 -10.35 7.56 22.00
N GLY A 161 -10.47 6.90 20.86
CA GLY A 161 -11.04 7.43 19.64
C GLY A 161 -10.02 8.20 18.79
N THR A 162 -10.25 8.17 17.49
CA THR A 162 -9.33 8.73 16.47
C THR A 162 -9.64 10.18 16.08
N SER A 163 -10.76 10.74 16.55
CA SER A 163 -11.26 12.06 16.12
C SER A 163 -10.30 13.22 16.41
N GLY A 164 -9.56 13.17 17.52
CA GLY A 164 -8.56 14.18 17.88
C GLY A 164 -7.23 13.99 17.15
N ILE A 165 -6.81 12.74 17.00
CA ILE A 165 -5.52 12.36 16.41
C ILE A 165 -5.58 12.41 14.87
N GLY A 166 -6.74 12.12 14.27
CA GLY A 166 -6.96 12.10 12.83
C GLY A 166 -6.60 13.42 12.11
N LYS A 167 -6.70 14.56 12.81
CA LYS A 167 -6.31 15.86 12.24
C LYS A 167 -4.80 15.98 11.98
N PHE A 168 -3.98 15.23 12.70
CA PHE A 168 -2.53 15.23 12.52
C PHE A 168 -2.08 14.23 11.47
N PHE A 169 -2.84 13.16 11.21
CA PHE A 169 -2.48 12.14 10.24
C PHE A 169 -2.30 12.72 8.82
N GLY A 170 -3.19 13.60 8.38
CA GLY A 170 -3.08 14.20 7.05
C GLY A 170 -1.74 14.90 6.81
N PRO A 171 -1.39 15.92 7.60
CA PRO A 171 -0.10 16.61 7.46
C PRO A 171 1.12 15.70 7.63
N VAL A 172 1.12 14.80 8.62
CA VAL A 172 2.24 13.88 8.87
C VAL A 172 2.43 12.93 7.69
N THR A 173 1.36 12.34 7.19
CA THR A 173 1.42 11.42 6.05
C THR A 173 1.77 12.15 4.75
N LEU A 174 1.33 13.39 4.58
CA LEU A 174 1.76 14.21 3.43
C LEU A 174 3.27 14.46 3.47
N ILE A 175 3.82 14.83 4.64
CA ILE A 175 5.28 14.99 4.80
C ILE A 175 5.99 13.66 4.50
N TRP A 176 5.46 12.54 4.99
CA TRP A 176 5.97 11.21 4.69
C TRP A 176 6.04 10.93 3.19
N PHE A 177 4.94 11.13 2.44
CA PHE A 177 4.93 10.93 0.99
C PHE A 177 5.92 11.85 0.27
N LEU A 178 6.05 13.11 0.69
CA LEU A 178 7.04 14.02 0.11
C LEU A 178 8.46 13.55 0.40
N THR A 179 8.72 13.09 1.62
CA THR A 179 10.05 12.55 2.00
C THR A 179 10.43 11.35 1.16
N ILE A 180 9.54 10.34 1.05
CA ILE A 180 9.84 9.14 0.26
C ILE A 180 9.98 9.44 -1.24
N ALA A 181 9.23 10.42 -1.74
CA ALA A 181 9.36 10.87 -3.14
C ALA A 181 10.73 11.54 -3.38
N VAL A 182 11.16 12.43 -2.49
CA VAL A 182 12.48 13.11 -2.60
C VAL A 182 13.61 12.10 -2.52
N LEU A 183 13.56 11.17 -1.56
CA LEU A 183 14.55 10.10 -1.44
C LEU A 183 14.56 9.20 -2.70
N GLY A 184 13.39 8.86 -3.24
CA GLY A 184 13.32 8.10 -4.49
C GLY A 184 13.95 8.83 -5.67
N VAL A 185 13.65 10.13 -5.82
CA VAL A 185 14.22 10.95 -6.89
C VAL A 185 15.74 11.07 -6.78
N SER A 186 16.31 11.17 -5.57
CA SER A 186 17.76 11.28 -5.38
C SER A 186 18.53 10.12 -5.99
N HIS A 187 18.00 8.89 -5.87
CA HIS A 187 18.61 7.69 -6.47
C HIS A 187 18.29 7.56 -7.97
N ILE A 188 17.06 7.95 -8.40
CA ILE A 188 16.72 7.91 -9.82
C ILE A 188 17.60 8.86 -10.64
N VAL A 189 17.97 10.02 -10.12
CA VAL A 189 18.84 10.98 -10.83
C VAL A 189 20.23 10.39 -11.10
N THR A 190 20.74 9.52 -10.24
CA THR A 190 22.03 8.82 -10.44
C THR A 190 21.94 7.67 -11.44
N HIS A 191 20.79 7.00 -11.52
CA HIS A 191 20.50 5.87 -12.41
C HIS A 191 19.17 6.03 -13.13
N PRO A 192 19.05 7.00 -14.06
CA PRO A 192 17.78 7.33 -14.72
C PRO A 192 17.25 6.22 -15.62
N GLU A 193 18.11 5.28 -16.01
CA GLU A 193 17.74 4.08 -16.76
C GLU A 193 16.69 3.23 -16.05
N ILE A 194 16.57 3.33 -14.72
CA ILE A 194 15.56 2.58 -13.95
C ILE A 194 14.13 2.90 -14.41
N LEU A 195 13.90 4.08 -15.00
CA LEU A 195 12.60 4.49 -15.53
C LEU A 195 12.11 3.60 -16.68
N TRP A 196 12.99 2.86 -17.35
CA TRP A 196 12.60 1.87 -18.35
C TRP A 196 11.70 0.78 -17.78
N ALA A 197 11.78 0.51 -16.46
CA ALA A 197 10.89 -0.42 -15.77
C ALA A 197 9.41 -0.01 -15.81
N MET A 198 9.06 1.22 -16.21
CA MET A 198 7.68 1.61 -16.47
C MET A 198 7.06 0.82 -17.63
N SER A 199 7.88 0.30 -18.53
CA SER A 199 7.39 -0.46 -19.67
C SER A 199 6.93 -1.86 -19.25
N PRO A 200 5.71 -2.30 -19.65
CA PRO A 200 5.13 -3.57 -19.22
C PRO A 200 5.88 -4.79 -19.77
N HIS A 201 6.71 -4.61 -20.80
CA HIS A 201 7.45 -5.74 -21.37
C HIS A 201 8.44 -6.35 -20.38
N HIS A 202 9.00 -5.55 -19.43
CA HIS A 202 9.87 -6.07 -18.37
C HIS A 202 9.10 -6.99 -17.41
N ALA A 203 7.88 -6.62 -17.02
CA ALA A 203 7.01 -7.46 -16.19
C ALA A 203 6.68 -8.78 -16.91
N VAL A 204 6.25 -8.70 -18.17
CA VAL A 204 5.91 -9.87 -18.97
C VAL A 204 7.16 -10.74 -19.21
N GLY A 205 8.29 -10.14 -19.55
CA GLY A 205 9.57 -10.85 -19.74
C GLY A 205 10.00 -11.62 -18.51
N PHE A 206 9.95 -10.99 -17.33
CA PHE A 206 10.25 -11.65 -16.06
C PHE A 206 9.32 -12.82 -15.78
N MET A 207 8.00 -12.62 -15.92
CA MET A 207 7.01 -13.67 -15.68
C MET A 207 7.17 -14.86 -16.64
N TRP A 208 7.54 -14.58 -17.89
CA TRP A 208 7.78 -15.60 -18.88
C TRP A 208 9.08 -16.39 -18.63
N ALA A 209 10.14 -15.70 -18.24
CA ALA A 209 11.42 -16.31 -17.95
C ALA A 209 11.40 -17.15 -16.65
N HIS A 210 10.57 -16.77 -15.68
CA HIS A 210 10.54 -17.39 -14.35
C HIS A 210 9.12 -17.78 -13.90
N PRO A 211 8.39 -18.64 -14.59
CA PRO A 211 6.95 -18.89 -14.33
C PRO A 211 6.69 -19.42 -12.90
N GLY A 212 7.53 -20.32 -12.38
CA GLY A 212 7.40 -20.87 -11.03
C GLY A 212 7.65 -19.84 -9.93
N ILE A 213 8.70 -19.04 -10.11
CA ILE A 213 9.07 -17.98 -9.18
C ILE A 213 8.06 -16.84 -9.22
N SER A 214 7.51 -16.52 -10.39
CA SER A 214 6.53 -15.44 -10.58
C SER A 214 5.31 -15.59 -9.69
N PHE A 215 4.81 -16.81 -9.47
CA PHE A 215 3.67 -17.03 -8.58
C PHE A 215 4.01 -16.67 -7.12
N ILE A 216 5.20 -17.03 -6.65
CA ILE A 216 5.68 -16.68 -5.29
C ILE A 216 5.87 -15.17 -5.19
N ILE A 217 6.50 -14.56 -6.19
CA ILE A 217 6.76 -13.12 -6.24
C ILE A 217 5.47 -12.31 -6.29
N LEU A 218 4.48 -12.73 -7.05
CA LEU A 218 3.16 -12.07 -7.04
C LEU A 218 2.54 -12.07 -5.64
N GLY A 219 2.77 -13.11 -4.83
CA GLY A 219 2.39 -13.13 -3.42
C GLY A 219 3.06 -12.01 -2.61
N ALA A 220 4.38 -11.82 -2.78
CA ALA A 220 5.11 -10.72 -2.14
C ALA A 220 4.72 -9.34 -2.71
N VAL A 221 4.45 -9.25 -4.02
CA VAL A 221 3.98 -8.02 -4.68
C VAL A 221 2.63 -7.54 -4.15
N VAL A 222 1.76 -8.44 -3.64
CA VAL A 222 0.50 -8.03 -2.99
C VAL A 222 0.76 -7.04 -1.85
N LEU A 223 1.90 -7.14 -1.17
CA LEU A 223 2.29 -6.22 -0.10
C LEU A 223 2.35 -4.75 -0.56
N CYS A 224 2.68 -4.48 -1.82
CA CYS A 224 2.73 -3.10 -2.32
C CYS A 224 1.34 -2.45 -2.49
N VAL A 225 0.27 -3.24 -2.49
CA VAL A 225 -1.12 -2.77 -2.61
C VAL A 225 -1.96 -3.02 -1.36
N THR A 226 -1.39 -3.58 -0.31
CA THR A 226 -2.04 -3.74 1.00
C THR A 226 -2.48 -2.38 1.52
N GLY A 227 -3.70 -2.29 2.06
CA GLY A 227 -4.32 -1.02 2.46
C GLY A 227 -5.11 -0.31 1.35
N ALA A 228 -5.07 -0.80 0.10
CA ALA A 228 -5.85 -0.21 -0.99
C ALA A 228 -7.37 -0.33 -0.79
N GLU A 229 -7.84 -1.28 -0.02
CA GLU A 229 -9.25 -1.47 0.34
C GLU A 229 -9.82 -0.31 1.16
N ALA A 230 -8.98 0.39 1.93
CA ALA A 230 -9.37 1.57 2.69
C ALA A 230 -9.92 2.68 1.79
N LEU A 231 -9.48 2.76 0.51
CA LEU A 231 -10.02 3.72 -0.46
C LEU A 231 -11.53 3.60 -0.61
N TYR A 232 -12.02 2.36 -0.60
CA TYR A 232 -13.43 2.11 -0.77
C TYR A 232 -14.18 2.10 0.57
N ALA A 233 -13.53 1.66 1.64
CA ALA A 233 -14.12 1.68 2.99
C ALA A 233 -14.43 3.10 3.45
N ASP A 234 -13.54 4.06 3.20
CA ASP A 234 -13.67 5.45 3.62
C ASP A 234 -14.36 6.37 2.60
N LEU A 235 -15.01 5.79 1.60
CA LEU A 235 -15.74 6.53 0.57
C LEU A 235 -16.80 7.48 1.17
N GLY A 236 -17.52 7.03 2.20
CA GLY A 236 -18.55 7.81 2.87
C GLY A 236 -18.01 9.01 3.64
N HIS A 237 -16.79 8.92 4.16
CA HIS A 237 -16.16 10.00 4.95
C HIS A 237 -15.59 11.12 4.07
N PHE A 238 -14.91 10.78 2.98
CA PHE A 238 -14.16 11.75 2.17
C PHE A 238 -14.83 12.04 0.82
N GLY A 239 -15.52 11.06 0.25
CA GLY A 239 -16.09 11.15 -1.10
C GLY A 239 -15.07 10.87 -2.20
N LYS A 240 -15.59 10.60 -3.41
CA LYS A 240 -14.79 10.13 -4.58
C LYS A 240 -13.70 11.12 -5.03
N ARG A 241 -14.00 12.45 -5.02
CA ARG A 241 -13.08 13.48 -5.53
C ARG A 241 -11.83 13.63 -4.66
N PRO A 242 -11.92 13.83 -3.33
CA PRO A 242 -10.75 13.90 -2.45
C PRO A 242 -9.87 12.67 -2.52
N ILE A 243 -10.45 11.46 -2.50
CA ILE A 243 -9.72 10.20 -2.60
C ILE A 243 -8.93 10.13 -3.91
N ARG A 244 -9.56 10.47 -5.06
CA ARG A 244 -8.88 10.48 -6.36
C ARG A 244 -7.74 11.50 -6.44
N LEU A 245 -7.96 12.71 -5.93
CA LEU A 245 -6.94 13.75 -5.91
C LEU A 245 -5.74 13.34 -5.04
N ALA A 246 -6.00 12.77 -3.87
CA ALA A 246 -4.94 12.26 -2.99
C ALA A 246 -4.14 11.14 -3.65
N TRP A 247 -4.81 10.21 -4.35
CA TRP A 247 -4.14 9.13 -5.05
C TRP A 247 -3.26 9.61 -6.19
N PHE A 248 -3.86 10.22 -7.20
CA PHE A 248 -3.13 10.60 -8.41
C PHE A 248 -2.18 11.79 -8.21
N GLY A 249 -2.49 12.67 -7.26
CA GLY A 249 -1.66 13.86 -7.00
C GLY A 249 -0.51 13.63 -6.02
N VAL A 250 -0.62 12.65 -5.12
CA VAL A 250 0.37 12.47 -4.03
C VAL A 250 0.80 11.02 -3.89
N ALA A 251 -0.11 10.11 -3.53
CA ALA A 251 0.28 8.77 -3.09
C ALA A 251 0.92 7.93 -4.20
N MET A 252 0.25 7.79 -5.36
CA MET A 252 0.78 7.01 -6.48
C MET A 252 2.12 7.52 -7.00
N PRO A 253 2.31 8.85 -7.27
CA PRO A 253 3.61 9.37 -7.68
C PRO A 253 4.71 9.12 -6.64
N ALA A 254 4.43 9.37 -5.36
CA ALA A 254 5.41 9.19 -4.30
C ALA A 254 5.85 7.73 -4.14
N LEU A 255 4.88 6.79 -4.14
CA LEU A 255 5.17 5.35 -4.08
C LEU A 255 5.99 4.90 -5.29
N THR A 256 5.59 5.32 -6.49
CA THR A 256 6.32 4.97 -7.72
C THR A 256 7.75 5.49 -7.68
N LEU A 257 7.95 6.76 -7.34
CA LEU A 257 9.29 7.34 -7.23
C LEU A 257 10.13 6.62 -6.19
N ASN A 258 9.56 6.25 -5.05
CA ASN A 258 10.30 5.54 -4.01
C ASN A 258 10.67 4.12 -4.44
N TYR A 259 9.76 3.33 -5.00
CA TYR A 259 10.08 1.98 -5.50
C TYR A 259 11.15 2.01 -6.59
N PHE A 260 11.06 2.96 -7.51
CA PHE A 260 12.08 3.13 -8.55
C PHE A 260 13.40 3.62 -7.97
N GLY A 261 13.38 4.49 -6.95
CA GLY A 261 14.56 4.89 -6.22
C GLY A 261 15.26 3.72 -5.53
N GLN A 262 14.50 2.86 -4.84
CA GLN A 262 15.04 1.63 -4.25
C GLN A 262 15.65 0.72 -5.32
N GLY A 263 15.01 0.59 -6.48
CA GLY A 263 15.56 -0.18 -7.60
C GLY A 263 16.83 0.43 -8.17
N ALA A 264 16.90 1.76 -8.28
CA ALA A 264 18.12 2.47 -8.70
C ALA A 264 19.27 2.24 -7.70
N LEU A 265 18.98 2.30 -6.39
CA LEU A 265 19.94 1.95 -5.35
C LEU A 265 20.44 0.50 -5.50
N LEU A 266 19.54 -0.45 -5.73
CA LEU A 266 19.90 -1.86 -5.91
C LEU A 266 20.78 -2.11 -7.15
N LEU A 267 20.64 -1.28 -8.21
CA LEU A 267 21.56 -1.36 -9.36
C LEU A 267 22.96 -0.85 -9.02
N ALA A 268 23.06 0.19 -8.19
CA ALA A 268 24.32 0.78 -7.76
C ALA A 268 25.01 -0.06 -6.67
N GLU A 269 24.26 -0.49 -5.68
CA GLU A 269 24.74 -1.14 -4.47
C GLU A 269 23.97 -2.44 -4.19
N PRO A 270 24.43 -3.59 -4.73
CA PRO A 270 23.77 -4.88 -4.54
C PRO A 270 23.60 -5.30 -3.07
N GLU A 271 24.45 -4.84 -2.18
CA GLU A 271 24.36 -5.14 -0.74
C GLU A 271 23.15 -4.49 -0.08
N ALA A 272 22.59 -3.43 -0.66
CA ALA A 272 21.39 -2.76 -0.19
C ALA A 272 20.13 -3.66 -0.22
N VAL A 273 20.21 -4.84 -0.87
CA VAL A 273 19.14 -5.85 -0.85
C VAL A 273 18.70 -6.24 0.58
N LYS A 274 19.59 -6.11 1.56
CA LYS A 274 19.29 -6.41 2.97
C LYS A 274 18.18 -5.52 3.52
N ASN A 275 18.21 -4.23 3.17
CA ASN A 275 17.17 -3.28 3.52
C ASN A 275 17.17 -2.07 2.55
N PRO A 276 16.58 -2.20 1.36
CA PRO A 276 16.67 -1.20 0.29
C PRO A 276 16.10 0.17 0.66
N PHE A 277 15.19 0.22 1.64
CA PHE A 277 14.57 1.47 2.05
C PHE A 277 15.47 2.32 2.96
N PHE A 278 16.27 1.70 3.84
CA PHE A 278 17.07 2.41 4.84
C PHE A 278 18.55 2.55 4.47
N MET A 279 18.98 1.97 3.37
CA MET A 279 20.35 2.10 2.84
C MET A 279 20.40 3.09 1.69
#